data_6ed5573f3d5c974068b759b8705230b8
#
_entry.id   6ed5573f3d5c974068b759b8705230b8
#
_cell.length_a   1.000
_cell.length_b   1.000
_cell.length_c   1.000
_cell.angle_alpha   90.00
_cell.angle_beta   90.00
_cell.angle_gamma   90.00
#
_symmetry.space_group_name_H-M   'P 1'
#
loop_
_entity.id
_entity.type
_entity.pdbx_description
1 polymer ?
#
loop_
_entity_poly.entity_id
_entity_poly.type
_entity_poly.pdbx_seq_one_letter_code
_entity_poly.pdbx_strand_id
1 'polypeptide(L)'
;MKLLILLYFLCAILLTFYGINSHVMIHLFKRRHARQRREDRIVVSNFYGGVVPLTDPQPFEQSLPTVTTQLPIFNELNVAERLIDAAAAMVYPRGRHEIQVLDDSTDETRQIVAVKVVELRRKGVDIKHITRKDRKGFKAGALRLGLERASGEYLAIFDADFVPPPDFLLKSIPFFMKDLKLGFVQGRWGHLNGEESFVTRLQSIGINGHFMVEQSARNFNGLFMNFNGTAGIFRKTAVLDAGNWQDDTLTEDMALSYRIQPAGWRC
;
A
#
# COMPACT_ATOMS: atom_id res chain seq x y z
N MET A 1 -28.84 -20.62 -33.85
CA MET A 1 -29.81 -19.82 -33.08
C MET A 1 -29.94 -20.28 -31.61
N LYS A 2 -30.25 -21.57 -31.32
CA LYS A 2 -30.39 -22.07 -29.92
C LYS A 2 -29.15 -21.86 -29.06
N LEU A 3 -27.93 -22.07 -29.58
CA LEU A 3 -26.67 -21.86 -28.85
C LEU A 3 -26.44 -20.39 -28.48
N LEU A 4 -26.74 -19.46 -29.37
CA LEU A 4 -26.63 -18.01 -29.09
C LEU A 4 -27.61 -17.56 -28.01
N ILE A 5 -28.83 -18.11 -28.02
CA ILE A 5 -29.83 -17.83 -26.98
C ILE A 5 -29.34 -18.38 -25.63
N LEU A 6 -28.79 -19.58 -25.59
CA LEU A 6 -28.23 -20.15 -24.36
C LEU A 6 -27.06 -19.31 -23.81
N LEU A 7 -26.12 -18.92 -24.67
CA LEU A 7 -25.01 -18.02 -24.30
C LEU A 7 -25.50 -16.68 -23.76
N TYR A 8 -26.50 -16.08 -24.40
CA TYR A 8 -27.11 -14.82 -23.92
C TYR A 8 -27.67 -14.97 -22.50
N PHE A 9 -28.47 -16.02 -22.25
CA PHE A 9 -29.02 -16.27 -20.92
C PHE A 9 -27.94 -16.54 -19.88
N LEU A 10 -26.88 -17.31 -20.24
CA LEU A 10 -25.75 -17.56 -19.35
C LEU A 10 -25.05 -16.24 -18.99
N CYS A 11 -24.74 -15.38 -19.96
CA CYS A 11 -24.15 -14.08 -19.72
C CYS A 11 -25.07 -13.19 -18.86
N ALA A 12 -26.38 -13.17 -19.15
CA ALA A 12 -27.35 -12.40 -18.37
C ALA A 12 -27.41 -12.85 -16.90
N ILE A 13 -27.39 -14.18 -16.67
CA ILE A 13 -27.34 -14.76 -15.32
C ILE A 13 -26.06 -14.35 -14.59
N LEU A 14 -24.90 -14.47 -15.24
CA LEU A 14 -23.60 -14.07 -14.63
C LEU A 14 -23.56 -12.57 -14.30
N LEU A 15 -24.05 -11.70 -15.20
CA LEU A 15 -24.18 -10.27 -14.95
C LEU A 15 -25.14 -9.96 -13.80
N THR A 16 -26.24 -10.72 -13.67
CA THR A 16 -27.17 -10.58 -12.55
C THR A 16 -26.52 -10.90 -11.21
N PHE A 17 -25.73 -11.99 -11.12
CA PHE A 17 -24.96 -12.32 -9.91
C PHE A 17 -23.95 -11.22 -9.58
N TYR A 18 -23.25 -10.69 -10.58
CA TYR A 18 -22.33 -9.57 -10.38
C TYR A 18 -23.06 -8.30 -9.86
N GLY A 19 -24.23 -7.98 -10.44
CA GLY A 19 -25.06 -6.88 -9.98
C GLY A 19 -25.55 -7.07 -8.54
N ILE A 20 -25.98 -8.27 -8.15
CA ILE A 20 -26.37 -8.61 -6.78
C ILE A 20 -25.20 -8.40 -5.83
N ASN A 21 -24.00 -8.90 -6.19
CA ASN A 21 -22.79 -8.70 -5.37
C ASN A 21 -22.51 -7.20 -5.15
N SER A 22 -22.61 -6.37 -6.17
CA SER A 22 -22.42 -4.92 -6.05
C SER A 22 -23.44 -4.28 -5.10
N HIS A 23 -24.72 -4.67 -5.15
CA HIS A 23 -25.73 -4.20 -4.21
C HIS A 23 -25.48 -4.64 -2.78
N VAL A 24 -25.02 -5.88 -2.58
CA VAL A 24 -24.59 -6.38 -1.26
C VAL A 24 -23.44 -5.55 -0.72
N MET A 25 -22.40 -5.28 -1.52
CA MET A 25 -21.26 -4.45 -1.10
C MET A 25 -21.69 -3.03 -0.72
N ILE A 26 -22.57 -2.40 -1.50
CA ILE A 26 -23.12 -1.07 -1.18
C ILE A 26 -23.92 -1.11 0.14
N HIS A 27 -24.72 -2.14 0.35
CA HIS A 27 -25.48 -2.30 1.60
C HIS A 27 -24.57 -2.45 2.82
N LEU A 28 -23.58 -3.33 2.74
CA LEU A 28 -22.57 -3.57 3.79
C LEU A 28 -21.79 -2.30 4.11
N PHE A 29 -21.39 -1.55 3.07
CA PHE A 29 -20.72 -0.25 3.22
C PHE A 29 -21.59 0.74 3.99
N LYS A 30 -22.84 0.99 3.52
CA LYS A 30 -23.74 1.97 4.15
C LYS A 30 -24.00 1.65 5.62
N ARG A 31 -24.09 0.36 5.97
CA ARG A 31 -24.39 -0.08 7.33
C ARG A 31 -23.32 0.26 8.36
N ARG A 32 -22.03 0.24 7.98
CA ARG A 32 -20.92 0.35 8.93
C ARG A 32 -19.99 1.54 8.69
N HIS A 33 -20.01 2.14 7.51
CA HIS A 33 -19.03 3.15 7.09
C HIS A 33 -18.91 4.34 8.06
N ALA A 34 -20.01 4.96 8.44
CA ALA A 34 -19.99 6.15 9.28
C ALA A 34 -19.42 5.85 10.69
N ARG A 35 -19.79 4.70 11.27
CA ARG A 35 -19.28 4.23 12.57
C ARG A 35 -17.79 3.95 12.50
N GLN A 36 -17.35 3.19 11.49
CA GLN A 36 -15.95 2.79 11.36
C GLN A 36 -15.03 3.99 11.12
N ARG A 37 -15.41 4.93 10.26
CA ARG A 37 -14.63 6.17 10.06
C ARG A 37 -14.48 7.01 11.32
N ARG A 38 -15.46 6.96 12.21
CA ARG A 38 -15.36 7.62 13.51
C ARG A 38 -14.38 6.88 14.42
N GLU A 39 -14.48 5.55 14.49
CA GLU A 39 -13.58 4.69 15.25
C GLU A 39 -12.13 4.84 14.78
N ASP A 40 -11.87 4.87 13.48
CA ASP A 40 -10.54 5.03 12.89
C ASP A 40 -9.91 6.38 13.28
N ARG A 41 -10.68 7.47 13.21
CA ARG A 41 -10.20 8.79 13.66
C ARG A 41 -9.85 8.81 15.14
N ILE A 42 -10.64 8.14 15.97
CA ILE A 42 -10.39 8.02 17.41
C ILE A 42 -9.10 7.24 17.69
N VAL A 43 -8.78 6.21 16.90
CA VAL A 43 -7.54 5.44 17.06
C VAL A 43 -6.32 6.35 16.90
N VAL A 44 -6.26 7.10 15.84
CA VAL A 44 -5.12 7.99 15.55
C VAL A 44 -5.07 9.13 16.56
N SER A 45 -6.21 9.77 16.85
CA SER A 45 -6.29 10.87 17.80
C SER A 45 -5.87 10.44 19.21
N ASN A 46 -6.36 9.30 19.70
CA ASN A 46 -6.02 8.80 21.05
C ASN A 46 -4.54 8.42 21.15
N PHE A 47 -3.95 7.86 20.10
CA PHE A 47 -2.54 7.49 20.11
C PHE A 47 -1.62 8.71 20.32
N TYR A 48 -1.95 9.85 19.71
CA TYR A 48 -1.15 11.09 19.81
C TYR A 48 -1.68 12.10 20.85
N GLY A 49 -2.68 11.76 21.62
CA GLY A 49 -3.27 12.69 22.60
C GLY A 49 -4.03 13.86 21.96
N GLY A 50 -4.54 13.69 20.71
CA GLY A 50 -5.39 14.66 20.02
C GLY A 50 -4.94 15.01 18.61
N VAL A 51 -3.71 15.46 18.43
CA VAL A 51 -3.19 15.97 17.14
C VAL A 51 -2.02 15.13 16.62
N VAL A 52 -2.04 14.79 15.34
CA VAL A 52 -0.91 14.10 14.69
C VAL A 52 0.31 15.03 14.65
N PRO A 53 1.49 14.60 15.14
CA PRO A 53 2.67 15.47 15.32
C PRO A 53 3.44 15.66 14.00
N LEU A 54 2.88 16.43 13.07
CA LEU A 54 3.48 16.65 11.75
C LEU A 54 4.73 17.54 11.75
N THR A 55 4.87 18.40 12.76
CA THR A 55 6.03 19.31 12.86
C THR A 55 7.17 18.72 13.67
N ASP A 56 6.85 17.96 14.71
CA ASP A 56 7.85 17.32 15.58
C ASP A 56 7.34 15.97 16.08
N PRO A 57 7.70 14.85 15.45
CA PRO A 57 7.35 13.51 15.90
C PRO A 57 8.30 12.94 16.97
N GLN A 58 9.39 13.63 17.33
CA GLN A 58 10.42 13.10 18.24
C GLN A 58 9.88 12.72 19.63
N PRO A 59 8.92 13.45 20.25
CA PRO A 59 8.33 13.04 21.53
C PRO A 59 7.73 11.62 21.51
N PHE A 60 7.39 11.09 20.34
CA PHE A 60 6.81 9.75 20.16
C PHE A 60 7.84 8.70 19.72
N GLU A 61 9.14 9.02 19.67
CA GLU A 61 10.18 8.10 19.20
C GLU A 61 10.14 6.75 19.90
N GLN A 62 9.98 6.71 21.22
CA GLN A 62 9.97 5.47 21.99
C GLN A 62 8.69 4.66 21.81
N SER A 63 7.56 5.28 21.46
CA SER A 63 6.27 4.63 21.27
C SER A 63 5.99 4.21 19.83
N LEU A 64 6.73 4.76 18.86
CA LEU A 64 6.60 4.43 17.45
C LEU A 64 7.61 3.34 17.05
N PRO A 65 7.16 2.27 16.37
CA PRO A 65 8.05 1.20 15.89
C PRO A 65 8.92 1.65 14.71
N THR A 66 9.87 0.82 14.34
CA THR A 66 10.68 1.04 13.13
C THR A 66 9.92 0.68 11.86
N VAL A 67 10.07 1.51 10.82
CA VAL A 67 9.43 1.33 9.52
C VAL A 67 10.50 1.35 8.42
N THR A 68 10.44 0.39 7.50
CA THR A 68 11.19 0.42 6.24
C THR A 68 10.23 0.73 5.09
N THR A 69 10.46 1.83 4.38
CA THR A 69 9.73 2.14 3.14
C THR A 69 10.46 1.54 1.96
N GLN A 70 9.80 0.66 1.21
CA GLN A 70 10.32 -0.02 0.02
C GLN A 70 9.75 0.62 -1.25
N LEU A 71 10.64 1.05 -2.12
CA LEU A 71 10.34 1.72 -3.39
C LEU A 71 10.86 0.86 -4.54
N PRO A 72 10.07 -0.12 -5.04
CA PRO A 72 10.45 -0.91 -6.22
C PRO A 72 10.38 -0.03 -7.48
N ILE A 73 11.52 0.07 -8.20
CA ILE A 73 11.67 0.91 -9.39
C ILE A 73 12.24 0.08 -10.54
N PHE A 74 11.67 0.26 -11.74
CA PHE A 74 12.19 -0.34 -12.97
C PHE A 74 11.90 0.54 -14.19
N ASN A 75 12.93 1.25 -14.71
CA ASN A 75 12.84 2.11 -15.90
C ASN A 75 11.74 3.19 -15.79
N GLU A 76 11.73 3.89 -14.66
CA GLU A 76 10.71 4.88 -14.30
C GLU A 76 11.29 6.31 -14.29
N LEU A 77 11.96 6.68 -15.39
CA LEU A 77 12.75 7.89 -15.53
C LEU A 77 12.04 9.17 -15.07
N ASN A 78 10.76 9.30 -15.41
CA ASN A 78 9.99 10.54 -15.21
C ASN A 78 9.38 10.69 -13.80
N VAL A 79 9.34 9.64 -13.02
CA VAL A 79 8.61 9.62 -11.72
C VAL A 79 9.46 9.19 -10.54
N ALA A 80 10.60 8.53 -10.77
CA ALA A 80 11.45 7.98 -9.72
C ALA A 80 11.92 9.04 -8.70
N GLU A 81 12.41 10.21 -9.14
CA GLU A 81 12.83 11.27 -8.23
C GLU A 81 11.68 11.78 -7.36
N ARG A 82 10.51 12.00 -7.97
CA ARG A 82 9.31 12.47 -7.27
C ARG A 82 8.88 11.51 -6.17
N LEU A 83 8.88 10.20 -6.44
CA LEU A 83 8.58 9.18 -5.44
C LEU A 83 9.60 9.22 -4.28
N ILE A 84 10.90 9.24 -4.61
CA ILE A 84 11.98 9.25 -3.60
C ILE A 84 11.90 10.49 -2.71
N ASP A 85 11.67 11.67 -3.31
CA ASP A 85 11.48 12.92 -2.57
C ASP A 85 10.25 12.88 -1.67
N ALA A 86 9.13 12.36 -2.17
CA ALA A 86 7.91 12.22 -1.38
C ALA A 86 8.09 11.22 -0.22
N ALA A 87 8.78 10.10 -0.43
CA ALA A 87 9.11 9.14 0.62
C ALA A 87 10.05 9.74 1.68
N ALA A 88 11.04 10.52 1.26
CA ALA A 88 11.96 11.23 2.16
C ALA A 88 11.28 12.36 2.95
N ALA A 89 10.19 12.92 2.41
CA ALA A 89 9.39 13.95 3.07
C ALA A 89 8.36 13.40 4.09
N MET A 90 8.20 12.07 4.17
CA MET A 90 7.33 11.49 5.19
C MET A 90 7.84 11.78 6.59
N VAL A 91 6.96 12.32 7.43
CA VAL A 91 7.26 12.69 8.80
C VAL A 91 7.26 11.47 9.69
N TYR A 92 8.42 11.18 10.30
CA TYR A 92 8.58 10.10 11.27
C TYR A 92 9.80 10.37 12.16
N PRO A 93 9.88 9.81 13.39
CA PRO A 93 11.05 10.04 14.27
C PRO A 93 12.37 9.60 13.62
N ARG A 94 13.41 10.38 13.84
CA ARG A 94 14.76 10.09 13.34
C ARG A 94 15.24 8.74 13.87
N GLY A 95 15.91 7.94 13.01
CA GLY A 95 16.37 6.61 13.35
C GLY A 95 15.27 5.53 13.41
N ARG A 96 14.00 5.90 13.17
CA ARG A 96 12.87 4.95 13.12
C ARG A 96 12.31 4.74 11.71
N HIS A 97 12.82 5.45 10.71
CA HIS A 97 12.40 5.34 9.31
C HIS A 97 13.59 5.11 8.39
N GLU A 98 13.62 3.96 7.76
CA GLU A 98 14.54 3.56 6.70
C GLU A 98 13.84 3.61 5.36
N ILE A 99 14.52 4.05 4.30
CA ILE A 99 14.03 4.01 2.92
C ILE A 99 14.92 3.08 2.10
N GLN A 100 14.35 2.13 1.41
CA GLN A 100 15.01 1.24 0.47
C GLN A 100 14.52 1.52 -0.95
N VAL A 101 15.37 2.05 -1.81
CA VAL A 101 15.11 2.13 -3.25
C VAL A 101 15.57 0.81 -3.87
N LEU A 102 14.60 -0.03 -4.26
CA LEU A 102 14.83 -1.35 -4.84
C LEU A 102 14.87 -1.20 -6.37
N ASP A 103 16.05 -0.91 -6.89
CA ASP A 103 16.22 -0.46 -8.26
C ASP A 103 16.72 -1.58 -9.18
N ASP A 104 15.82 -2.04 -10.05
CA ASP A 104 16.08 -3.02 -11.10
C ASP A 104 16.32 -2.37 -12.48
N SER A 105 16.42 -1.04 -12.55
CA SER A 105 16.48 -0.30 -13.81
C SER A 105 17.72 -0.63 -14.64
N THR A 106 17.56 -0.58 -15.95
CA THR A 106 18.60 -0.83 -16.97
C THR A 106 18.88 0.40 -17.84
N ASP A 107 18.11 1.47 -17.64
CA ASP A 107 18.21 2.77 -18.32
C ASP A 107 18.79 3.87 -17.41
N GLU A 108 18.67 5.13 -17.82
CA GLU A 108 19.17 6.30 -17.09
C GLU A 108 18.53 6.47 -15.70
N THR A 109 17.38 5.85 -15.43
CA THR A 109 16.73 5.86 -14.12
C THR A 109 17.69 5.47 -13.02
N ARG A 110 18.55 4.46 -13.27
CA ARG A 110 19.54 3.99 -12.29
C ARG A 110 20.53 5.07 -11.87
N GLN A 111 20.99 5.90 -12.80
CA GLN A 111 21.90 6.98 -12.51
C GLN A 111 21.22 8.09 -11.71
N ILE A 112 20.00 8.45 -12.10
CA ILE A 112 19.17 9.46 -11.41
C ILE A 112 18.92 9.03 -9.96
N VAL A 113 18.49 7.78 -9.74
CA VAL A 113 18.28 7.20 -8.41
C VAL A 113 19.57 7.26 -7.59
N ALA A 114 20.73 6.88 -8.16
CA ALA A 114 21.99 6.90 -7.44
C ALA A 114 22.37 8.30 -6.97
N VAL A 115 22.23 9.33 -7.83
CA VAL A 115 22.50 10.73 -7.50
C VAL A 115 21.54 11.22 -6.39
N LYS A 116 20.23 10.95 -6.53
CA LYS A 116 19.22 11.35 -5.56
C LYS A 116 19.45 10.71 -4.19
N VAL A 117 19.81 9.44 -4.12
CA VAL A 117 20.12 8.76 -2.85
C VAL A 117 21.33 9.38 -2.16
N VAL A 118 22.39 9.73 -2.91
CA VAL A 118 23.58 10.42 -2.35
C VAL A 118 23.19 11.79 -1.79
N GLU A 119 22.38 12.55 -2.51
CA GLU A 119 21.89 13.87 -2.06
C GLU A 119 21.12 13.75 -0.73
N LEU A 120 20.15 12.84 -0.64
CA LEU A 120 19.33 12.67 0.54
C LEU A 120 20.11 12.13 1.74
N ARG A 121 21.06 11.23 1.53
CA ARG A 121 21.99 10.80 2.59
C ARG A 121 22.78 11.96 3.19
N ARG A 122 23.26 12.89 2.36
CA ARG A 122 23.95 14.10 2.84
C ARG A 122 23.05 15.00 3.68
N LYS A 123 21.73 14.97 3.46
CA LYS A 123 20.72 15.64 4.28
C LYS A 123 20.33 14.86 5.54
N GLY A 124 20.94 13.70 5.80
CA GLY A 124 20.71 12.87 6.99
C GLY A 124 19.51 11.91 6.89
N VAL A 125 19.01 11.65 5.67
CA VAL A 125 17.95 10.66 5.45
C VAL A 125 18.58 9.25 5.48
N ASP A 126 18.00 8.33 6.23
CA ASP A 126 18.38 6.89 6.18
C ASP A 126 17.78 6.26 4.92
N ILE A 127 18.53 6.32 3.82
CA ILE A 127 18.11 5.83 2.52
C ILE A 127 19.17 4.92 1.89
N LYS A 128 18.75 3.78 1.34
CA LYS A 128 19.61 2.79 0.71
C LYS A 128 19.22 2.59 -0.75
N HIS A 129 20.22 2.58 -1.65
CA HIS A 129 20.05 2.17 -3.04
C HIS A 129 20.42 0.69 -3.13
N ILE A 130 19.46 -0.16 -3.41
CA ILE A 130 19.61 -1.63 -3.48
C ILE A 130 19.37 -2.05 -4.92
N THR A 131 20.42 -2.59 -5.54
CA THR A 131 20.40 -3.09 -6.91
C THR A 131 20.63 -4.59 -6.94
N ARG A 132 20.13 -5.26 -7.97
CA ARG A 132 20.33 -6.69 -8.24
C ARG A 132 21.11 -6.92 -9.52
N LYS A 133 21.77 -8.09 -9.62
CA LYS A 133 22.46 -8.49 -10.87
C LYS A 133 21.49 -8.97 -11.93
N ASP A 134 20.41 -9.61 -11.51
CA ASP A 134 19.32 -10.05 -12.37
C ASP A 134 17.96 -9.56 -11.81
N ARG A 135 16.95 -9.60 -12.64
CA ARG A 135 15.59 -9.19 -12.29
C ARG A 135 14.69 -10.39 -12.00
N LYS A 136 15.26 -11.49 -11.50
CA LYS A 136 14.50 -12.71 -11.21
C LYS A 136 13.38 -12.41 -10.22
N GLY A 137 12.14 -12.85 -10.55
CA GLY A 137 10.95 -12.63 -9.74
C GLY A 137 10.44 -11.18 -9.79
N PHE A 138 10.91 -10.34 -10.72
CA PHE A 138 10.43 -8.98 -10.94
C PHE A 138 10.27 -8.18 -9.64
N LYS A 139 9.12 -7.52 -9.44
CA LYS A 139 8.78 -6.74 -8.24
C LYS A 139 8.79 -7.62 -6.97
N ALA A 140 8.19 -8.82 -7.03
CA ALA A 140 8.20 -9.76 -5.90
C ALA A 140 9.62 -10.10 -5.44
N GLY A 141 10.53 -10.37 -6.39
CA GLY A 141 11.93 -10.64 -6.10
C GLY A 141 12.68 -9.44 -5.50
N ALA A 142 12.37 -8.22 -5.94
CA ALA A 142 12.91 -6.99 -5.36
C ALA A 142 12.44 -6.79 -3.92
N LEU A 143 11.12 -6.92 -3.68
CA LEU A 143 10.52 -6.81 -2.35
C LEU A 143 11.04 -7.88 -1.37
N ARG A 144 11.23 -9.13 -1.85
CA ARG A 144 11.83 -10.21 -1.06
C ARG A 144 13.25 -9.87 -0.60
N LEU A 145 14.10 -9.40 -1.52
CA LEU A 145 15.46 -8.96 -1.16
C LEU A 145 15.43 -7.76 -0.21
N GLY A 146 14.52 -6.81 -0.46
CA GLY A 146 14.31 -5.68 0.42
C GLY A 146 13.90 -6.09 1.83
N LEU A 147 12.99 -7.07 1.96
CA LEU A 147 12.55 -7.63 3.23
C LEU A 147 13.71 -8.23 4.05
N GLU A 148 14.59 -8.98 3.40
CA GLU A 148 15.78 -9.58 4.04
C GLU A 148 16.72 -8.51 4.63
N ARG A 149 16.78 -7.33 4.01
CA ARG A 149 17.67 -6.22 4.38
C ARG A 149 16.97 -5.14 5.21
N ALA A 150 15.65 -5.25 5.38
CA ALA A 150 14.85 -4.27 6.09
C ALA A 150 15.12 -4.31 7.60
N SER A 151 15.43 -3.16 8.18
CA SER A 151 15.57 -2.98 9.63
C SER A 151 14.23 -2.76 10.33
N GLY A 152 13.19 -2.34 9.59
CA GLY A 152 11.88 -2.02 10.12
C GLY A 152 11.06 -3.24 10.53
N GLU A 153 10.27 -3.08 11.58
CA GLU A 153 9.23 -4.01 12.00
C GLU A 153 8.02 -3.97 11.05
N TYR A 154 7.85 -2.85 10.36
CA TYR A 154 6.81 -2.62 9.38
C TYR A 154 7.41 -2.21 8.04
N LEU A 155 6.73 -2.62 6.95
CA LEU A 155 7.17 -2.40 5.58
C LEU A 155 6.12 -1.56 4.86
N ALA A 156 6.41 -0.31 4.57
CA ALA A 156 5.59 0.54 3.71
C ALA A 156 6.02 0.35 2.25
N ILE A 157 5.07 0.25 1.33
CA ILE A 157 5.36 -0.02 -0.10
C ILE A 157 4.71 1.03 -0.96
N PHE A 158 5.50 1.64 -1.86
CA PHE A 158 5.02 2.59 -2.85
C PHE A 158 5.64 2.33 -4.21
N ASP A 159 4.79 2.18 -5.22
CA ASP A 159 5.21 2.09 -6.62
C ASP A 159 5.69 3.45 -7.14
N ALA A 160 6.43 3.45 -8.24
CA ALA A 160 7.15 4.62 -8.74
C ALA A 160 6.24 5.81 -9.11
N ASP A 161 5.01 5.55 -9.51
CA ASP A 161 4.01 6.56 -9.88
C ASP A 161 3.21 7.13 -8.70
N PHE A 162 3.46 6.64 -7.47
CA PHE A 162 2.78 7.12 -6.26
C PHE A 162 3.51 8.28 -5.57
N VAL A 163 2.74 9.11 -4.86
CA VAL A 163 3.25 10.21 -4.04
C VAL A 163 2.64 10.07 -2.64
N PRO A 164 3.36 9.42 -1.69
CA PRO A 164 2.88 9.31 -0.31
C PRO A 164 2.74 10.69 0.34
N PRO A 165 1.64 10.95 1.05
CA PRO A 165 1.52 12.17 1.83
C PRO A 165 2.45 12.13 3.05
N PRO A 166 2.94 13.30 3.52
CA PRO A 166 3.89 13.37 4.63
C PRO A 166 3.42 12.70 5.93
N ASP A 167 2.13 12.64 6.16
CA ASP A 167 1.51 12.06 7.36
C ASP A 167 1.15 10.56 7.25
N PHE A 168 1.50 9.90 6.14
CA PHE A 168 1.07 8.54 5.86
C PHE A 168 1.46 7.55 6.97
N LEU A 169 2.72 7.55 7.39
CA LEU A 169 3.20 6.64 8.44
C LEU A 169 2.54 6.94 9.79
N LEU A 170 2.50 8.23 10.17
CA LEU A 170 1.90 8.65 11.45
C LEU A 170 0.40 8.34 11.53
N LYS A 171 -0.32 8.34 10.42
CA LYS A 171 -1.74 7.98 10.37
C LYS A 171 -1.99 6.48 10.32
N SER A 172 -1.05 5.71 9.82
CA SER A 172 -1.24 4.26 9.59
C SER A 172 -0.71 3.39 10.73
N ILE A 173 0.43 3.73 11.31
CA ILE A 173 1.07 2.93 12.37
C ILE A 173 0.21 2.76 13.64
N PRO A 174 -0.57 3.75 14.11
CA PRO A 174 -1.42 3.59 15.29
C PRO A 174 -2.39 2.40 15.23
N PHE A 175 -2.84 2.00 14.04
CA PHE A 175 -3.70 0.83 13.87
C PHE A 175 -2.99 -0.47 14.26
N PHE A 176 -1.72 -0.61 13.89
CA PHE A 176 -0.90 -1.77 14.26
C PHE A 176 -0.59 -1.81 15.75
N MET A 177 -0.46 -0.64 16.39
CA MET A 177 -0.23 -0.55 17.83
C MET A 177 -1.48 -0.91 18.63
N LYS A 178 -2.66 -0.60 18.11
CA LYS A 178 -3.95 -0.97 18.70
C LYS A 178 -4.25 -2.45 18.51
N ASP A 179 -3.90 -3.03 17.36
CA ASP A 179 -4.21 -4.42 17.00
C ASP A 179 -2.95 -5.21 16.64
N LEU A 180 -2.48 -6.03 17.59
CA LEU A 180 -1.29 -6.86 17.41
C LEU A 180 -1.47 -7.97 16.35
N LYS A 181 -2.70 -8.28 15.96
CA LYS A 181 -3.03 -9.23 14.89
C LYS A 181 -3.26 -8.55 13.54
N LEU A 182 -3.07 -7.24 13.43
CA LEU A 182 -3.14 -6.53 12.15
C LEU A 182 -1.90 -6.86 11.31
N GLY A 183 -2.11 -7.53 10.18
CA GLY A 183 -1.06 -7.97 9.25
C GLY A 183 -0.72 -6.91 8.19
N PHE A 184 -1.74 -6.20 7.68
CA PHE A 184 -1.51 -5.10 6.76
C PHE A 184 -2.60 -4.02 6.81
N VAL A 185 -2.23 -2.82 6.37
CA VAL A 185 -3.12 -1.68 6.15
C VAL A 185 -2.99 -1.25 4.70
N GLN A 186 -4.09 -1.13 3.99
CA GLN A 186 -4.17 -0.59 2.63
C GLN A 186 -4.61 0.87 2.67
N GLY A 187 -3.78 1.76 2.16
CA GLY A 187 -4.15 3.16 1.93
C GLY A 187 -5.09 3.30 0.72
N ARG A 188 -6.03 4.21 0.79
CA ARG A 188 -6.84 4.57 -0.36
C ARG A 188 -6.02 5.36 -1.38
N TRP A 189 -6.09 4.99 -2.64
CA TRP A 189 -5.46 5.76 -3.71
C TRP A 189 -6.17 7.08 -3.95
N GLY A 190 -5.38 8.15 -4.06
CA GLY A 190 -5.80 9.44 -4.58
C GLY A 190 -5.50 9.54 -6.08
N HIS A 191 -5.84 10.66 -6.67
CA HIS A 191 -5.64 10.93 -8.10
C HIS A 191 -4.90 12.25 -8.25
N LEU A 192 -3.72 12.22 -8.91
CA LEU A 192 -2.96 13.43 -9.21
C LEU A 192 -3.56 14.19 -10.42
N ASN A 193 -4.12 13.44 -11.36
CA ASN A 193 -4.60 13.95 -12.66
C ASN A 193 -6.10 13.69 -12.92
N GLY A 194 -6.90 13.51 -11.87
CA GLY A 194 -8.33 13.15 -12.00
C GLY A 194 -9.19 14.11 -12.80
N GLU A 195 -8.80 15.39 -12.89
CA GLU A 195 -9.53 16.44 -13.60
C GLU A 195 -8.92 16.78 -14.99
N GLU A 196 -7.84 16.13 -15.41
CA GLU A 196 -7.16 16.47 -16.68
C GLU A 196 -7.96 16.09 -17.93
N SER A 197 -8.75 15.02 -17.87
CA SER A 197 -9.55 14.56 -19.00
C SER A 197 -10.81 13.81 -18.55
N PHE A 198 -11.75 13.65 -19.50
CA PHE A 198 -12.93 12.82 -19.27
C PHE A 198 -12.55 11.36 -18.92
N VAL A 199 -11.53 10.81 -19.55
CA VAL A 199 -11.07 9.43 -19.31
C VAL A 199 -10.48 9.30 -17.91
N THR A 200 -9.60 10.22 -17.49
CA THR A 200 -9.00 10.21 -16.14
C THR A 200 -10.06 10.40 -15.06
N ARG A 201 -11.08 11.21 -15.33
CA ARG A 201 -12.22 11.39 -14.42
C ARG A 201 -13.06 10.11 -14.27
N LEU A 202 -13.37 9.42 -15.36
CA LEU A 202 -14.08 8.13 -15.30
C LEU A 202 -13.26 7.07 -14.56
N GLN A 203 -11.94 7.01 -14.80
CA GLN A 203 -11.03 6.11 -14.12
C GLN A 203 -10.99 6.40 -12.61
N SER A 204 -10.95 7.68 -12.22
CA SER A 204 -10.99 8.09 -10.82
C SER A 204 -12.26 7.65 -10.10
N ILE A 205 -13.41 7.71 -10.77
CA ILE A 205 -14.71 7.23 -10.23
C ILE A 205 -14.65 5.72 -9.98
N GLY A 206 -14.13 4.93 -10.92
CA GLY A 206 -13.98 3.48 -10.79
C GLY A 206 -13.08 3.10 -9.61
N ILE A 207 -11.90 3.71 -9.52
CA ILE A 207 -10.94 3.47 -8.43
C ILE A 207 -11.52 3.90 -7.08
N ASN A 208 -12.20 5.05 -7.02
CA ASN A 208 -12.90 5.48 -5.81
C ASN A 208 -14.00 4.49 -5.39
N GLY A 209 -14.77 3.95 -6.34
CA GLY A 209 -15.77 2.91 -6.08
C GLY A 209 -15.14 1.68 -5.43
N HIS A 210 -14.01 1.23 -5.96
CA HIS A 210 -13.27 0.11 -5.42
C HIS A 210 -12.79 0.37 -3.97
N PHE A 211 -12.03 1.43 -3.73
CA PHE A 211 -11.45 1.69 -2.40
C PHE A 211 -12.48 2.15 -1.37
N MET A 212 -13.39 3.07 -1.75
CA MET A 212 -14.33 3.63 -0.78
C MET A 212 -15.50 2.70 -0.47
N VAL A 213 -15.98 1.95 -1.45
CA VAL A 213 -17.17 1.11 -1.29
C VAL A 213 -16.77 -0.35 -1.08
N GLU A 214 -16.12 -0.96 -2.05
CA GLU A 214 -15.87 -2.40 -2.02
C GLU A 214 -14.87 -2.81 -0.94
N GLN A 215 -13.66 -2.25 -0.92
CA GLN A 215 -12.63 -2.56 0.08
C GLN A 215 -13.11 -2.23 1.49
N SER A 216 -13.74 -1.06 1.66
CA SER A 216 -14.32 -0.69 2.96
C SER A 216 -15.44 -1.63 3.40
N ALA A 217 -16.33 -2.04 2.48
CA ALA A 217 -17.38 -3.01 2.79
C ALA A 217 -16.82 -4.35 3.23
N ARG A 218 -15.78 -4.84 2.55
CA ARG A 218 -15.10 -6.09 2.90
C ARG A 218 -14.44 -5.99 4.28
N ASN A 219 -13.61 -5.00 4.48
CA ASN A 219 -12.85 -4.82 5.72
C ASN A 219 -13.78 -4.65 6.94
N PHE A 220 -14.74 -3.72 6.88
CA PHE A 220 -15.63 -3.42 8.01
C PHE A 220 -16.57 -4.58 8.39
N ASN A 221 -16.73 -5.56 7.52
CA ASN A 221 -17.58 -6.72 7.78
C ASN A 221 -16.78 -8.02 7.96
N GLY A 222 -15.44 -7.94 8.09
CA GLY A 222 -14.57 -9.09 8.33
C GLY A 222 -14.47 -10.05 7.15
N LEU A 223 -14.74 -9.56 5.94
CA LEU A 223 -14.51 -10.29 4.70
C LEU A 223 -13.06 -10.12 4.25
N PHE A 224 -12.53 -11.10 3.54
CA PHE A 224 -11.19 -11.00 2.98
C PHE A 224 -11.11 -9.84 1.99
N MET A 225 -10.05 -9.06 2.11
CA MET A 225 -9.71 -8.00 1.17
C MET A 225 -8.35 -8.24 0.53
N ASN A 226 -8.15 -7.75 -0.67
CA ASN A 226 -6.86 -7.78 -1.33
C ASN A 226 -6.04 -6.52 -1.03
N PHE A 227 -4.74 -6.68 -1.01
CA PHE A 227 -3.81 -5.57 -1.16
C PHE A 227 -3.71 -5.21 -2.65
N ASN A 228 -3.58 -3.92 -2.97
CA ASN A 228 -3.62 -3.42 -4.35
C ASN A 228 -2.24 -2.93 -4.84
N GLY A 229 -1.19 -3.67 -4.55
CA GLY A 229 0.17 -3.45 -5.07
C GLY A 229 0.99 -2.39 -4.36
N THR A 230 0.36 -1.32 -3.87
CA THR A 230 1.05 -0.12 -3.43
C THR A 230 0.25 0.67 -2.39
N ALA A 231 0.87 1.71 -1.83
CA ALA A 231 0.27 2.61 -0.86
C ALA A 231 -0.28 1.90 0.40
N GLY A 232 0.51 1.04 1.00
CA GLY A 232 0.13 0.38 2.24
C GLY A 232 1.30 -0.08 3.07
N ILE A 233 1.01 -0.62 4.23
CA ILE A 233 1.98 -1.08 5.21
C ILE A 233 1.69 -2.52 5.60
N PHE A 234 2.72 -3.36 5.64
CA PHE A 234 2.68 -4.72 6.15
C PHE A 234 3.43 -4.82 7.48
N ARG A 235 2.95 -5.65 8.39
CA ARG A 235 3.74 -6.15 9.51
C ARG A 235 4.73 -7.19 8.96
N LYS A 236 6.04 -7.00 9.21
CA LYS A 236 7.11 -7.89 8.70
C LYS A 236 6.87 -9.35 9.08
N THR A 237 6.47 -9.61 10.32
CA THR A 237 6.17 -10.99 10.77
C THR A 237 4.98 -11.60 10.04
N ALA A 238 3.94 -10.84 9.69
CA ALA A 238 2.81 -11.34 8.92
C ALA A 238 3.21 -11.76 7.49
N VAL A 239 4.12 -11.00 6.87
CA VAL A 239 4.68 -11.36 5.55
C VAL A 239 5.48 -12.66 5.63
N LEU A 240 6.31 -12.82 6.68
CA LEU A 240 7.11 -14.03 6.88
C LEU A 240 6.24 -15.25 7.19
N ASP A 241 5.26 -15.13 8.08
CA ASP A 241 4.32 -16.20 8.43
C ASP A 241 3.49 -16.67 7.23
N ALA A 242 3.21 -15.77 6.29
CA ALA A 242 2.49 -16.09 5.05
C ALA A 242 3.40 -16.64 3.94
N GLY A 243 4.68 -16.94 4.22
CA GLY A 243 5.61 -17.53 3.27
C GLY A 243 6.29 -16.53 2.33
N ASN A 244 6.38 -15.25 2.75
CA ASN A 244 7.12 -14.20 2.05
C ASN A 244 6.54 -13.83 0.65
N TRP A 245 7.21 -12.92 -0.06
CA TRP A 245 6.90 -12.58 -1.44
C TRP A 245 7.22 -13.75 -2.38
N GLN A 246 6.23 -14.15 -3.18
CA GLN A 246 6.35 -15.22 -4.18
C GLN A 246 6.19 -14.64 -5.57
N ASP A 247 6.89 -15.21 -6.54
CA ASP A 247 6.96 -14.77 -7.93
C ASP A 247 6.32 -15.77 -8.90
N ASP A 248 5.47 -16.66 -8.39
CA ASP A 248 4.71 -17.66 -9.12
C ASP A 248 3.40 -17.13 -9.72
N THR A 249 3.03 -15.89 -9.38
CA THR A 249 1.84 -15.20 -9.90
C THR A 249 2.17 -13.80 -10.39
N LEU A 250 1.33 -13.25 -11.30
CA LEU A 250 1.46 -11.86 -11.78
C LEU A 250 1.00 -10.81 -10.76
N THR A 251 0.31 -11.22 -9.71
CA THR A 251 -0.25 -10.36 -8.68
C THR A 251 0.25 -10.81 -7.31
N GLU A 252 1.56 -10.65 -7.10
CA GLU A 252 2.27 -11.06 -5.89
C GLU A 252 1.68 -10.45 -4.62
N ASP A 253 1.18 -9.26 -4.71
CA ASP A 253 0.55 -8.45 -3.67
C ASP A 253 -0.81 -9.02 -3.23
N MET A 254 -1.66 -9.31 -4.20
CA MET A 254 -2.95 -9.95 -3.95
C MET A 254 -2.74 -11.36 -3.39
N ALA A 255 -1.85 -12.16 -3.97
CA ALA A 255 -1.53 -13.50 -3.51
C ALA A 255 -1.01 -13.49 -2.06
N LEU A 256 -0.12 -12.56 -1.70
CA LEU A 256 0.38 -12.42 -0.34
C LEU A 256 -0.76 -12.03 0.62
N SER A 257 -1.61 -11.06 0.25
CA SER A 257 -2.71 -10.62 1.11
C SER A 257 -3.72 -11.74 1.40
N TYR A 258 -3.98 -12.61 0.42
CA TYR A 258 -4.83 -13.79 0.60
C TYR A 258 -4.15 -14.94 1.37
N ARG A 259 -2.82 -14.96 1.50
CA ARG A 259 -2.09 -15.90 2.38
C ARG A 259 -2.01 -15.39 3.82
N ILE A 260 -1.85 -14.08 4.01
CA ILE A 260 -1.79 -13.43 5.33
C ILE A 260 -3.08 -13.66 6.13
N GLN A 261 -4.26 -13.50 5.51
CA GLN A 261 -5.53 -13.56 6.21
C GLN A 261 -5.90 -14.97 6.73
N PRO A 262 -5.77 -16.06 5.95
CA PRO A 262 -5.96 -17.42 6.47
C PRO A 262 -4.92 -17.82 7.53
N ALA A 263 -3.73 -17.21 7.53
CA ALA A 263 -2.72 -17.39 8.59
C ALA A 263 -3.14 -16.73 9.93
N GLY A 264 -4.33 -16.13 10.00
CA GLY A 264 -4.89 -15.56 11.22
C GLY A 264 -4.57 -14.07 11.45
N TRP A 265 -4.00 -13.39 10.46
CA TRP A 265 -3.78 -11.96 10.50
C TRP A 265 -4.98 -11.18 9.96
N ARG A 266 -5.23 -10.02 10.53
CA ARG A 266 -6.29 -9.08 10.10
C ARG A 266 -5.76 -8.01 9.14
N CYS A 267 -6.65 -7.31 8.46
CA CYS A 267 -6.34 -6.21 7.55
C CYS A 267 -7.34 -5.06 7.72
#